data_e2eec01942522698a4540ad052775418
#
_entry.id   e2eec01942522698a4540ad052775418
#
_cell.length_a   1.000
_cell.length_b   1.000
_cell.length_c   1.000
_cell.angle_alpha   90.00
_cell.angle_beta   90.00
_cell.angle_gamma   90.00
#
_symmetry.space_group_name_H-M   'P 1'
#
loop_
_entity.id
_entity.type
_entity.pdbx_description
1 polymer ?
#
loop_
_entity_poly.entity_id
_entity_poly.type
_entity_poly.pdbx_seq_one_letter_code
_entity_poly.pdbx_strand_id
1 'polypeptide(L)'
;MLNTSSHKPIYYEATPIQQDVVYIPLVNQYAYAGYLDGYTDITYMEQLPKIPFIVDREGLGNYIAFEVKGDSMNNGTEESYLEGDRLYCREIQPHLWVNSKLHLRKWDFVIVHTDGIIIKRIIDHNVENHTITIHSLNDMYPDRVIDLCEVKQIFNVIESVRPRRR
;
A
#
# COMPACT_ATOMS: atom_id res chain seq x y z
N MET A 1 -42.01 20.44 -39.82
CA MET A 1 -41.27 19.21 -39.66
C MET A 1 -40.40 19.33 -38.41
N LEU A 2 -40.79 18.66 -37.37
CA LEU A 2 -39.97 18.53 -36.18
C LEU A 2 -38.87 17.53 -36.45
N ASN A 3 -37.65 18.02 -36.59
CA ASN A 3 -36.47 17.19 -36.72
C ASN A 3 -36.14 16.62 -35.33
N THR A 4 -36.73 15.50 -34.99
CA THR A 4 -36.36 14.78 -33.79
C THR A 4 -35.02 14.12 -34.05
N SER A 5 -33.94 14.87 -33.80
CA SER A 5 -32.61 14.27 -33.70
C SER A 5 -32.61 13.37 -32.45
N SER A 6 -32.87 12.08 -32.63
CA SER A 6 -32.70 11.12 -31.57
C SER A 6 -31.21 11.05 -31.22
N HIS A 7 -30.80 11.70 -30.14
CA HIS A 7 -29.46 11.54 -29.61
C HIS A 7 -29.34 10.13 -29.03
N LYS A 8 -28.69 9.23 -29.76
CA LYS A 8 -28.34 7.91 -29.26
C LYS A 8 -27.17 8.06 -28.29
N PRO A 9 -27.19 7.38 -27.12
CA PRO A 9 -26.05 7.39 -26.23
C PRO A 9 -24.80 6.81 -26.91
N ILE A 10 -23.66 7.43 -26.68
CA ILE A 10 -22.38 6.93 -27.16
C ILE A 10 -21.84 5.92 -26.15
N TYR A 11 -21.53 4.73 -26.63
CA TYR A 11 -20.93 3.68 -25.82
C TYR A 11 -19.44 3.57 -26.15
N TYR A 12 -18.61 3.57 -25.11
CA TYR A 12 -17.19 3.32 -25.24
C TYR A 12 -16.90 1.87 -24.88
N GLU A 13 -16.33 1.13 -25.81
CA GLU A 13 -15.80 -0.19 -25.52
C GLU A 13 -14.52 -0.07 -24.74
N ALA A 14 -14.33 -0.95 -23.75
CA ALA A 14 -13.09 -1.01 -23.01
C ALA A 14 -11.95 -1.42 -23.94
N THR A 15 -11.00 -0.54 -24.12
CA THR A 15 -9.80 -0.82 -24.92
C THR A 15 -8.75 -1.49 -24.04
N PRO A 16 -8.09 -2.57 -24.50
CA PRO A 16 -6.97 -3.14 -23.78
C PRO A 16 -5.89 -2.09 -23.55
N ILE A 17 -5.50 -1.88 -22.29
CA ILE A 17 -4.47 -0.91 -21.94
C ILE A 17 -3.11 -1.56 -22.25
N GLN A 18 -2.32 -0.91 -23.09
CA GLN A 18 -1.00 -1.42 -23.51
C GLN A 18 0.16 -0.79 -22.76
N GLN A 19 -0.07 0.36 -22.11
CA GLN A 19 0.92 1.14 -21.39
C GLN A 19 0.33 1.55 -20.06
N ASP A 20 1.14 1.87 -19.10
CA ASP A 20 0.76 2.37 -17.77
C ASP A 20 0.05 1.37 -16.84
N VAL A 21 -0.16 0.13 -17.26
CA VAL A 21 -0.66 -0.94 -16.40
C VAL A 21 0.46 -1.91 -16.08
N VAL A 22 0.68 -2.13 -14.82
CA VAL A 22 1.58 -3.18 -14.32
C VAL A 22 0.79 -4.21 -13.54
N TYR A 23 1.23 -5.47 -13.58
CA TYR A 23 0.70 -6.52 -12.74
C TYR A 23 1.58 -6.65 -11.51
N ILE A 24 1.03 -6.44 -10.34
CA ILE A 24 1.77 -6.45 -9.08
C ILE A 24 1.30 -7.58 -8.17
N PRO A 25 2.21 -8.13 -7.34
CA PRO A 25 1.84 -9.15 -6.38
C PRO A 25 0.82 -8.62 -5.36
N LEU A 26 -0.15 -9.45 -5.00
CA LEU A 26 -1.08 -9.18 -3.90
C LEU A 26 -0.72 -10.04 -2.70
N VAL A 27 -0.44 -9.41 -1.59
CA VAL A 27 -0.26 -10.04 -0.28
C VAL A 27 -1.55 -9.85 0.51
N ASN A 28 -2.40 -10.87 0.53
CA ASN A 28 -3.61 -10.85 1.36
C ASN A 28 -3.25 -11.10 2.83
N GLN A 29 -4.22 -10.91 3.72
CA GLN A 29 -3.97 -11.06 5.17
C GLN A 29 -3.52 -12.48 5.57
N TYR A 30 -3.90 -13.51 4.82
CA TYR A 30 -3.49 -14.89 5.07
C TYR A 30 -2.06 -15.17 4.61
N ALA A 31 -1.53 -14.36 3.71
CA ALA A 31 -0.18 -14.48 3.19
C ALA A 31 0.87 -13.71 3.99
N TYR A 32 0.48 -12.98 5.03
CA TYR A 32 1.39 -12.11 5.78
C TYR A 32 2.58 -12.88 6.37
N ALA A 33 2.33 -13.99 7.04
CA ALA A 33 3.40 -14.81 7.62
C ALA A 33 4.34 -15.39 6.56
N GLY A 34 3.78 -15.93 5.48
CA GLY A 34 4.56 -16.45 4.36
C GLY A 34 5.39 -15.39 3.66
N TYR A 35 4.85 -14.17 3.52
CA TYR A 35 5.56 -13.05 2.93
C TYR A 35 6.80 -12.64 3.76
N LEU A 36 6.70 -12.64 5.08
CA LEU A 36 7.83 -12.33 5.97
C LEU A 36 9.02 -13.26 5.74
N ASP A 37 8.76 -14.52 5.43
CA ASP A 37 9.80 -15.51 5.17
C ASP A 37 10.20 -15.56 3.71
N GLY A 38 9.29 -15.24 2.79
CA GLY A 38 9.43 -15.49 1.35
C GLY A 38 9.66 -14.26 0.46
N TYR A 39 9.65 -13.04 1.00
CA TYR A 39 9.70 -11.82 0.16
C TYR A 39 11.00 -11.67 -0.64
N THR A 40 12.06 -12.33 -0.24
CA THR A 40 13.34 -12.40 -0.98
C THR A 40 13.45 -13.59 -1.92
N ASP A 41 12.48 -14.50 -1.90
CA ASP A 41 12.45 -15.69 -2.74
C ASP A 41 11.61 -15.43 -3.99
N ILE A 42 12.27 -15.46 -5.16
CA ILE A 42 11.62 -15.21 -6.45
C ILE A 42 10.49 -16.22 -6.69
N THR A 43 10.71 -17.48 -6.36
CA THR A 43 9.71 -18.55 -6.57
C THR A 43 8.46 -18.29 -5.73
N TYR A 44 8.63 -17.90 -4.48
CA TYR A 44 7.51 -17.52 -3.62
C TYR A 44 6.75 -16.31 -4.19
N MET A 45 7.47 -15.25 -4.57
CA MET A 45 6.86 -14.03 -5.10
C MET A 45 6.10 -14.28 -6.41
N GLU A 46 6.58 -15.18 -7.25
CA GLU A 46 5.91 -15.55 -8.50
C GLU A 46 4.60 -16.31 -8.27
N GLN A 47 4.45 -17.00 -7.14
CA GLN A 47 3.24 -17.73 -6.78
C GLN A 47 2.13 -16.84 -6.22
N LEU A 48 2.44 -15.61 -5.80
CA LEU A 48 1.44 -14.67 -5.31
C LEU A 48 0.47 -14.27 -6.44
N PRO A 49 -0.81 -14.08 -6.13
CA PRO A 49 -1.75 -13.52 -7.09
C PRO A 49 -1.24 -12.20 -7.64
N LYS A 50 -1.45 -11.94 -8.92
CA LYS A 50 -1.10 -10.67 -9.56
C LYS A 50 -2.37 -9.90 -9.84
N ILE A 51 -2.34 -8.61 -9.53
CA ILE A 51 -3.45 -7.69 -9.81
C ILE A 51 -2.96 -6.53 -10.66
N PRO A 52 -3.81 -6.02 -11.57
CA PRO A 52 -3.44 -4.86 -12.38
C PRO A 52 -3.40 -3.58 -11.53
N PHE A 53 -2.44 -2.73 -11.83
CA PHE A 53 -2.31 -1.43 -11.21
C PHE A 53 -1.92 -0.40 -12.28
N ILE A 54 -2.62 0.74 -12.30
CA ILE A 54 -2.33 1.84 -13.19
C ILE A 54 -1.28 2.72 -12.54
N VAL A 55 -0.14 2.90 -13.22
CA VAL A 55 0.94 3.76 -12.74
C VAL A 55 0.99 5.05 -13.54
N ASP A 56 1.18 6.18 -12.87
CA ASP A 56 1.25 7.50 -13.51
C ASP A 56 2.57 7.76 -14.24
N ARG A 57 3.56 6.92 -13.99
CA ARG A 57 4.91 7.02 -14.59
C ARG A 57 5.41 5.64 -14.93
N GLU A 58 6.22 5.53 -15.97
CA GLU A 58 6.96 4.30 -16.24
C GLU A 58 7.68 3.85 -14.97
N GLY A 59 7.14 2.77 -14.41
CA GLY A 59 7.37 2.42 -13.03
C GLY A 59 8.70 1.72 -12.83
N LEU A 60 9.73 2.49 -12.63
CA LEU A 60 10.92 1.99 -11.97
C LEU A 60 10.59 1.89 -10.48
N GLY A 61 10.54 0.68 -9.95
CA GLY A 61 10.30 0.45 -8.54
C GLY A 61 9.65 -0.90 -8.26
N ASN A 62 9.66 -1.28 -7.01
CA ASN A 62 8.98 -2.47 -6.52
C ASN A 62 7.59 -2.08 -6.00
N TYR A 63 6.56 -2.58 -6.69
CA TYR A 63 5.17 -2.33 -6.33
C TYR A 63 4.56 -3.62 -5.79
N ILE A 64 3.92 -3.52 -4.65
CA ILE A 64 3.21 -4.63 -4.03
C ILE A 64 1.87 -4.11 -3.50
N ALA A 65 0.82 -4.90 -3.64
CA ALA A 65 -0.46 -4.63 -3.01
C ALA A 65 -0.58 -5.42 -1.71
N PHE A 66 -1.02 -4.76 -0.64
CA PHE A 66 -1.28 -5.38 0.65
C PHE A 66 -2.75 -5.25 1.00
N GLU A 67 -3.34 -6.33 1.50
CA GLU A 67 -4.67 -6.28 2.08
C GLU A 67 -4.60 -5.85 3.53
N VAL A 68 -5.45 -4.90 3.92
CA VAL A 68 -5.50 -4.41 5.31
C VAL A 68 -6.04 -5.49 6.24
N LYS A 69 -5.32 -5.71 7.34
CA LYS A 69 -5.72 -6.61 8.41
C LYS A 69 -5.92 -5.81 9.70
N GLY A 70 -7.05 -6.07 10.36
CA GLY A 70 -7.39 -5.42 11.63
C GLY A 70 -7.91 -3.99 11.48
N ASP A 71 -8.02 -3.29 12.60
CA ASP A 71 -8.71 -2.02 12.72
C ASP A 71 -7.85 -0.85 13.23
N SER A 72 -6.53 -1.04 13.33
CA SER A 72 -5.64 -0.02 13.89
C SER A 72 -5.61 1.29 13.09
N MET A 73 -5.97 1.25 11.83
CA MET A 73 -6.04 2.42 10.95
C MET A 73 -7.47 2.84 10.64
N ASN A 74 -8.43 2.45 11.47
CA ASN A 74 -9.82 2.85 11.36
C ASN A 74 -10.20 3.77 12.53
N ASN A 75 -10.44 5.04 12.22
CA ASN A 75 -10.93 6.05 13.18
C ASN A 75 -12.35 6.53 12.86
N GLY A 76 -13.06 5.87 11.94
CA GLY A 76 -14.41 6.23 11.53
C GLY A 76 -14.49 7.42 10.57
N THR A 77 -13.38 7.95 10.10
CA THR A 77 -13.32 9.04 9.12
C THR A 77 -12.95 8.55 7.72
N GLU A 78 -12.99 9.43 6.74
CA GLU A 78 -12.59 9.13 5.36
C GLU A 78 -11.11 8.75 5.20
N GLU A 79 -10.27 9.13 6.16
CA GLU A 79 -8.84 8.78 6.16
C GLU A 79 -8.60 7.30 6.51
N SER A 80 -9.61 6.59 7.01
CA SER A 80 -9.48 5.24 7.51
C SER A 80 -9.14 4.23 6.42
N TYR A 81 -8.36 3.23 6.82
CA TYR A 81 -8.22 1.97 6.10
C TYR A 81 -8.98 0.89 6.86
N LEU A 82 -9.91 0.23 6.19
CA LEU A 82 -10.72 -0.83 6.77
C LEU A 82 -10.12 -2.20 6.43
N GLU A 83 -10.35 -3.16 7.31
CA GLU A 83 -9.97 -4.55 7.03
C GLU A 83 -10.53 -5.02 5.69
N GLY A 84 -9.67 -5.58 4.84
CA GLY A 84 -10.02 -6.00 3.50
C GLY A 84 -9.79 -4.95 2.41
N ASP A 85 -9.48 -3.70 2.75
CA ASP A 85 -9.03 -2.72 1.77
C ASP A 85 -7.72 -3.19 1.13
N ARG A 86 -7.52 -2.91 -0.15
CA ARG A 86 -6.28 -3.17 -0.86
C ARG A 86 -5.47 -1.89 -0.98
N LEU A 87 -4.25 -1.96 -0.54
CA LEU A 87 -3.30 -0.85 -0.61
C LEU A 87 -2.29 -1.11 -1.71
N TYR A 88 -2.26 -0.25 -2.72
CA TYR A 88 -1.25 -0.28 -3.77
C TYR A 88 -0.06 0.54 -3.29
N CYS A 89 1.09 -0.11 -3.17
CA CYS A 89 2.24 0.44 -2.48
C CYS A 89 3.50 0.37 -3.33
N ARG A 90 4.38 1.35 -3.14
CA ARG A 90 5.72 1.39 -3.73
C ARG A 90 6.77 1.29 -2.64
N GLU A 91 7.72 0.41 -2.82
CA GLU A 91 8.85 0.28 -1.88
C GLU A 91 9.73 1.52 -1.91
N ILE A 92 10.08 1.97 -0.71
CA ILE A 92 11.12 2.98 -0.52
C ILE A 92 12.42 2.22 -0.28
N GLN A 93 13.39 2.42 -1.18
CA GLN A 93 14.67 1.73 -1.09
C GLN A 93 15.35 2.03 0.26
N PRO A 94 16.00 1.04 0.89
CA PRO A 94 16.58 1.20 2.23
C PRO A 94 17.51 2.40 2.38
N HIS A 95 18.34 2.71 1.37
CA HIS A 95 19.21 3.87 1.41
C HIS A 95 18.48 5.20 1.43
N LEU A 96 17.20 5.23 1.02
CA LEU A 96 16.37 6.43 1.03
C LEU A 96 15.69 6.65 2.37
N TRP A 97 15.44 5.60 3.18
CA TRP A 97 14.78 5.78 4.46
C TRP A 97 15.71 5.75 5.65
N VAL A 98 16.94 5.26 5.53
CA VAL A 98 17.92 5.30 6.63
C VAL A 98 18.27 6.74 7.04
N ASN A 99 18.42 7.63 6.08
CA ASN A 99 18.83 9.02 6.31
C ASN A 99 17.75 10.05 5.97
N SER A 100 16.55 9.64 5.61
CA SER A 100 15.48 10.56 5.30
C SER A 100 14.52 10.73 6.47
N LYS A 101 13.99 11.96 6.58
CA LYS A 101 12.95 12.26 7.57
C LYS A 101 11.60 11.86 7.02
N LEU A 102 11.24 10.59 7.15
CA LEU A 102 10.01 10.02 6.59
C LEU A 102 8.74 10.71 7.12
N HIS A 103 8.77 11.20 8.36
CA HIS A 103 7.63 11.87 8.98
C HIS A 103 7.24 13.20 8.34
N LEU A 104 8.15 13.82 7.58
CA LEU A 104 7.84 15.05 6.84
C LEU A 104 6.96 14.80 5.62
N ARG A 105 6.91 13.57 5.16
CA ARG A 105 6.02 13.15 4.11
C ARG A 105 4.70 12.74 4.73
N LYS A 106 3.64 13.42 4.38
CA LYS A 106 2.28 13.12 4.87
C LYS A 106 1.69 11.89 4.17
N TRP A 107 2.42 10.79 4.24
CA TRP A 107 2.03 9.51 3.66
C TRP A 107 1.68 8.52 4.76
N ASP A 108 0.92 7.52 4.39
CA ASP A 108 0.78 6.32 5.18
C ASP A 108 1.69 5.23 4.60
N PHE A 109 2.18 4.37 5.47
CA PHE A 109 3.20 3.40 5.13
C PHE A 109 2.77 1.98 5.49
N VAL A 110 3.17 1.04 4.64
CA VAL A 110 3.22 -0.36 5.00
C VAL A 110 4.64 -0.67 5.43
N ILE A 111 4.79 -1.15 6.64
CA ILE A 111 6.07 -1.47 7.26
C ILE A 111 6.16 -2.97 7.46
N VAL A 112 7.12 -3.59 6.80
CA VAL A 112 7.42 -5.01 6.95
C VAL A 112 8.47 -5.13 8.06
N HIS A 113 8.00 -5.50 9.23
CA HIS A 113 8.78 -5.65 10.45
C HIS A 113 9.04 -7.12 10.73
N THR A 114 10.04 -7.42 11.55
CA THR A 114 10.34 -8.80 11.96
C THR A 114 9.15 -9.51 12.61
N ASP A 115 8.29 -8.76 13.30
CA ASP A 115 7.11 -9.29 14.00
C ASP A 115 5.84 -9.33 13.16
N GLY A 116 5.84 -8.71 11.98
CA GLY A 116 4.67 -8.69 11.12
C GLY A 116 4.64 -7.52 10.15
N ILE A 117 3.55 -7.44 9.39
CA ILE A 117 3.29 -6.37 8.44
C ILE A 117 2.26 -5.43 9.06
N ILE A 118 2.59 -4.17 9.16
CA ILE A 118 1.75 -3.15 9.77
C ILE A 118 1.56 -1.95 8.84
N ILE A 119 0.39 -1.33 8.94
CA ILE A 119 0.05 -0.11 8.22
C ILE A 119 -0.03 0.99 9.26
N LYS A 120 0.81 2.01 9.10
CA LYS A 120 0.93 3.10 10.08
C LYS A 120 1.30 4.41 9.40
N ARG A 121 1.02 5.49 10.13
CA ARG A 121 1.58 6.81 9.84
C ARG A 121 2.91 6.94 10.59
N ILE A 122 3.91 7.54 9.98
CA ILE A 122 5.18 7.84 10.65
C ILE A 122 5.13 9.31 11.09
N ILE A 123 5.19 9.55 12.39
CA ILE A 123 5.07 10.89 12.98
C ILE A 123 6.41 11.46 13.46
N ASP A 124 7.41 10.63 13.64
CA ASP A 124 8.77 11.05 13.96
C ASP A 124 9.79 10.07 13.39
N HIS A 125 10.95 10.60 13.03
CA HIS A 125 12.09 9.81 12.54
C HIS A 125 13.37 10.37 13.16
N ASN A 126 13.92 9.64 14.09
CA ASN A 126 15.20 9.95 14.72
C ASN A 126 16.32 9.30 13.91
N VAL A 127 16.99 10.09 13.07
CA VAL A 127 18.06 9.60 12.20
C VAL A 127 19.27 9.14 13.01
N GLU A 128 19.60 9.82 14.10
CA GLU A 128 20.77 9.49 14.93
C GLU A 128 20.60 8.14 15.64
N ASN A 129 19.41 7.89 16.19
CA ASN A 129 19.09 6.67 16.90
C ASN A 129 18.56 5.55 15.99
N HIS A 130 18.38 5.82 14.71
CA HIS A 130 17.81 4.88 13.73
C HIS A 130 16.44 4.33 14.15
N THR A 131 15.57 5.21 14.67
CA THR A 131 14.22 4.87 15.10
C THR A 131 13.17 5.69 14.39
N ILE A 132 11.99 5.11 14.24
CA ILE A 132 10.79 5.81 13.77
C ILE A 132 9.69 5.67 14.82
N THR A 133 8.87 6.70 14.96
CA THR A 133 7.65 6.63 15.77
C THR A 133 6.46 6.42 14.84
N ILE A 134 5.75 5.35 15.06
CA ILE A 134 4.57 4.97 14.29
C ILE A 134 3.29 5.33 15.03
N HIS A 135 2.30 5.77 14.28
CA HIS A 135 1.02 6.22 14.77
C HIS A 135 -0.12 5.47 14.09
N SER A 136 -1.07 5.01 14.88
CA SER A 136 -2.32 4.41 14.41
C SER A 136 -3.41 5.49 14.35
N LEU A 137 -4.27 5.46 13.35
CA LEU A 137 -5.41 6.37 13.29
C LEU A 137 -6.45 6.06 14.37
N ASN A 138 -6.55 4.81 14.78
CA ASN A 138 -7.41 4.39 15.88
C ASN A 138 -6.73 4.66 17.22
N ASP A 139 -7.32 5.52 18.03
CA ASP A 139 -6.79 5.98 19.32
C ASP A 139 -6.62 4.87 20.36
N MET A 140 -7.25 3.72 20.15
CA MET A 140 -7.05 2.55 21.04
C MET A 140 -5.67 1.93 20.91
N TYR A 141 -4.93 2.27 19.86
CA TYR A 141 -3.58 1.78 19.60
C TYR A 141 -2.59 2.91 19.88
N PRO A 142 -1.76 2.80 20.95
CA PRO A 142 -0.79 3.83 21.28
C PRO A 142 0.34 3.92 20.25
N ASP A 143 0.96 5.08 20.17
CA ASP A 143 2.17 5.27 19.39
C ASP A 143 3.29 4.34 19.88
N ARG A 144 4.12 3.90 18.95
CA ARG A 144 5.26 3.02 19.24
C ARG A 144 6.51 3.54 18.55
N VAL A 145 7.63 3.40 19.22
CA VAL A 145 8.96 3.61 18.64
C VAL A 145 9.47 2.27 18.13
N ILE A 146 9.90 2.22 16.88
CA ILE A 146 10.47 1.02 16.27
C ILE A 146 11.91 1.30 15.88
N ASP A 147 12.78 0.32 16.11
CA ASP A 147 14.14 0.32 15.61
C ASP A 147 14.15 -0.07 14.13
N LEU A 148 14.78 0.76 13.29
CA LEU A 148 14.90 0.48 11.87
C LEU A 148 15.71 -0.79 11.56
N CYS A 149 16.54 -1.26 12.50
CA CYS A 149 17.24 -2.56 12.37
C CYS A 149 16.27 -3.75 12.30
N GLU A 150 15.07 -3.61 12.84
CA GLU A 150 14.02 -4.63 12.82
C GLU A 150 13.07 -4.49 11.63
N VAL A 151 13.27 -3.47 10.80
CA VAL A 151 12.44 -3.20 9.62
C VAL A 151 13.10 -3.81 8.38
N LYS A 152 12.36 -4.64 7.68
CA LYS A 152 12.81 -5.32 6.46
C LYS A 152 12.51 -4.49 5.21
N GLN A 153 11.32 -3.91 5.13
CA GLN A 153 10.87 -3.08 4.00
C GLN A 153 9.96 -1.96 4.50
N ILE A 154 9.98 -0.85 3.79
CA ILE A 154 9.01 0.25 3.94
C ILE A 154 8.42 0.56 2.58
N PHE A 155 7.10 0.59 2.51
CA PHE A 155 6.34 0.99 1.33
C PHE A 155 5.54 2.24 1.63
N ASN A 156 5.45 3.18 0.70
CA ASN A 156 4.44 4.20 0.78
C ASN A 156 3.15 3.74 0.09
N VAL A 157 2.02 4.05 0.70
CA VAL A 157 0.70 3.81 0.13
C VAL A 157 0.43 4.85 -0.95
N ILE A 158 0.15 4.40 -2.17
CA ILE A 158 -0.15 5.28 -3.31
C ILE A 158 -1.66 5.41 -3.47
N GLU A 159 -2.36 4.29 -3.39
CA GLU A 159 -3.79 4.21 -3.65
C GLU A 159 -4.41 3.12 -2.78
N SER A 160 -5.65 3.29 -2.39
CA SER A 160 -6.42 2.26 -1.72
C SER A 160 -7.72 1.99 -2.46
N VAL A 161 -8.08 0.71 -2.55
CA VAL A 161 -9.34 0.26 -3.15
C VAL A 161 -10.13 -0.50 -2.12
N ARG A 162 -11.36 -0.05 -1.88
CA ARG A 162 -12.27 -0.71 -0.96
C ARG A 162 -13.28 -1.53 -1.71
N PRO A 163 -13.20 -2.88 -1.64
CA PRO A 163 -14.23 -3.72 -2.23
C PRO A 163 -15.54 -3.52 -1.46
N ARG A 164 -16.63 -3.42 -2.20
CA ARG A 164 -17.95 -3.39 -1.57
C ARG A 164 -18.29 -4.78 -1.04
N ARG A 165 -18.52 -4.84 0.26
CA ARG A 165 -19.05 -6.05 0.88
C ARG A 165 -20.55 -6.09 0.69
N ARG A 166 -21.03 -7.21 0.23
CA ARG A 166 -22.47 -7.48 0.18
C ARG A 166 -22.87 -8.36 1.33
#